data_ccd3512934006f3b682766b8242c1787
#
_entry.id   ccd3512934006f3b682766b8242c1787
#
_cell.length_a   1.000
_cell.length_b   1.000
_cell.length_c   1.000
_cell.angle_alpha   90.00
_cell.angle_beta   90.00
_cell.angle_gamma   90.00
#
_symmetry.space_group_name_H-M   'P 1'
#
loop_
_entity.id
_entity.type
_entity.pdbx_description
1 polymer ?
#
loop_
_entity_poly.entity_id
_entity_poly.type
_entity_poly.pdbx_seq_one_letter_code
_entity_poly.pdbx_strand_id
1 'polypeptide(L)'
;VSDITVYQPDFLFTEGRFHEGRALAVGADGRVLAAVPEGARVERLAGRALLPGLVNGHSHAFQRLIRGRTEYVASAGGQDDFWSWREAMYRAAEALTPDEVHIASRQVFLEMVLAGITTVGEFHYLHHQPDGTPYADRNALAHAVIRAATDVGLRICLLRVGYGRAGFNVQANPRQRRFIDADVDTFLSTTEALAHATRGDARVNVGLAPHSVRAVSRDWLTQVARSAPAGMPIHMHVAEQPKEIEACLAEHGRRPVELVSDVGLLGPRFTAVHGVHLTEDEVALLGRAEATVCACPSTERNLGDGIVPADALVKAGARVSFGSDSQTVVDLLDEARQLEQHLRLVRLRRAVLDPGTGTLDGLAARLFDMATVQGARSLGMGTGTLSPGSPADFFTVDVHHPSLVGASSASLLPGIVFGAAGGAVREVAVAGRLVVRDGRHPLTEESGRAFQQLARRLYP
;
A
#
# COMPACT_ATOMS: atom_id res chain seq x y z
N VAL A 1 16.22 18.41 -26.46
CA VAL A 1 15.23 19.40 -26.00
C VAL A 1 13.81 18.92 -26.32
N SER A 2 13.61 18.13 -27.40
CA SER A 2 12.28 17.62 -27.81
C SER A 2 11.63 16.64 -26.82
N ASP A 3 12.39 16.05 -25.94
CA ASP A 3 11.93 14.97 -25.03
C ASP A 3 11.75 15.42 -23.56
N ILE A 4 11.89 16.74 -23.29
CA ILE A 4 11.66 17.31 -21.98
C ILE A 4 10.26 17.91 -21.93
N THR A 5 9.49 17.53 -20.89
CA THR A 5 8.16 18.10 -20.64
C THR A 5 8.19 18.95 -19.38
N VAL A 6 7.62 20.13 -19.45
CA VAL A 6 7.47 21.05 -18.31
C VAL A 6 6.00 21.12 -17.95
N TYR A 7 5.63 20.62 -16.79
CA TYR A 7 4.29 20.76 -16.22
C TYR A 7 4.19 22.07 -15.45
N GLN A 8 3.24 22.92 -15.81
CA GLN A 8 3.04 24.23 -15.20
C GLN A 8 1.66 24.32 -14.53
N PRO A 9 1.54 23.86 -13.27
CA PRO A 9 0.32 24.05 -12.45
C PRO A 9 0.22 25.50 -11.92
N ASP A 10 -0.91 25.82 -11.28
CA ASP A 10 -1.03 27.07 -10.51
C ASP A 10 -0.24 26.97 -9.20
N PHE A 11 -0.26 25.78 -8.56
CA PHE A 11 0.46 25.49 -7.34
C PHE A 11 1.28 24.21 -7.47
N LEU A 12 2.57 24.26 -7.15
CA LEU A 12 3.46 23.10 -7.12
C LEU A 12 3.90 22.83 -5.69
N PHE A 13 3.63 21.61 -5.19
CA PHE A 13 4.07 21.17 -3.87
C PHE A 13 5.49 20.60 -3.94
N THR A 14 6.45 21.33 -3.41
CA THR A 14 7.85 20.91 -3.24
C THR A 14 8.41 21.49 -1.95
N GLU A 15 9.44 20.87 -1.40
CA GLU A 15 10.11 21.38 -0.19
C GLU A 15 9.13 21.58 0.98
N GLY A 16 8.12 20.70 1.07
CA GLY A 16 7.12 20.69 2.15
C GLY A 16 6.03 21.77 2.07
N ARG A 17 5.93 22.53 0.98
CA ARG A 17 4.94 23.61 0.81
C ARG A 17 4.52 23.81 -0.64
N PHE A 18 3.44 24.53 -0.85
CA PHE A 18 3.02 24.99 -2.17
C PHE A 18 3.75 26.26 -2.61
N HIS A 19 4.15 26.27 -3.88
CA HIS A 19 4.74 27.41 -4.58
C HIS A 19 3.86 27.79 -5.77
N GLU A 20 3.44 29.06 -5.84
CA GLU A 20 2.68 29.59 -6.96
C GLU A 20 3.57 29.85 -8.17
N GLY A 21 3.07 29.53 -9.37
CA GLY A 21 3.77 29.81 -10.64
C GLY A 21 5.05 28.99 -10.89
N ARG A 22 5.44 28.10 -9.98
CA ARG A 22 6.59 27.20 -10.16
C ARG A 22 6.21 26.05 -11.10
N ALA A 23 7.13 25.60 -11.94
CA ALA A 23 6.94 24.51 -12.87
C ALA A 23 7.81 23.30 -12.52
N LEU A 24 7.34 22.11 -12.90
CA LEU A 24 8.05 20.83 -12.78
C LEU A 24 8.60 20.43 -14.14
N ALA A 25 9.93 20.38 -14.30
CA ALA A 25 10.57 19.88 -15.50
C ALA A 25 10.90 18.39 -15.39
N VAL A 26 10.58 17.62 -16.41
CA VAL A 26 10.75 16.16 -16.47
C VAL A 26 11.59 15.80 -17.69
N GLY A 27 12.67 15.05 -17.45
CA GLY A 27 13.56 14.55 -18.50
C GLY A 27 12.95 13.38 -19.30
N ALA A 28 13.59 13.03 -20.40
CA ALA A 28 13.22 11.89 -21.24
C ALA A 28 13.23 10.54 -20.49
N ASP A 29 14.01 10.44 -19.43
CA ASP A 29 14.08 9.27 -18.54
C ASP A 29 12.95 9.22 -17.48
N GLY A 30 12.03 10.19 -17.51
CA GLY A 30 10.91 10.30 -16.59
C GLY A 30 11.29 10.78 -15.18
N ARG A 31 12.46 11.44 -15.04
CA ARG A 31 12.93 12.00 -13.76
C ARG A 31 12.79 13.51 -13.72
N VAL A 32 12.60 14.01 -12.49
CA VAL A 32 12.55 15.44 -12.22
C VAL A 32 13.92 16.08 -12.49
N LEU A 33 13.94 17.15 -13.26
CA LEU A 33 15.14 17.95 -13.52
C LEU A 33 15.33 19.05 -12.46
N ALA A 34 16.60 19.42 -12.21
CA ALA A 34 16.94 20.46 -11.24
C ALA A 34 16.52 21.88 -11.69
N ALA A 35 16.38 22.08 -13.00
CA ALA A 35 16.00 23.36 -13.60
C ALA A 35 15.09 23.15 -14.79
N VAL A 36 14.31 24.17 -15.15
CA VAL A 36 13.47 24.20 -16.34
C VAL A 36 14.35 24.65 -17.51
N PRO A 37 14.60 23.80 -18.53
CA PRO A 37 15.40 24.18 -19.69
C PRO A 37 14.64 25.15 -20.59
N GLU A 38 15.37 26.08 -21.19
CA GLU A 38 14.81 26.98 -22.18
C GLU A 38 14.35 26.22 -23.46
N GLY A 39 13.17 26.60 -23.99
CA GLY A 39 12.61 25.96 -25.19
C GLY A 39 12.00 24.56 -24.95
N ALA A 40 11.86 24.10 -23.72
CA ALA A 40 11.18 22.85 -23.44
C ALA A 40 9.66 22.95 -23.72
N ARG A 41 9.03 21.80 -24.01
CA ARG A 41 7.58 21.71 -24.21
C ARG A 41 6.85 21.98 -22.89
N VAL A 42 6.00 23.01 -22.85
CA VAL A 42 5.20 23.35 -21.67
C VAL A 42 3.80 22.75 -21.80
N GLU A 43 3.39 22.00 -20.79
CA GLU A 43 2.02 21.53 -20.57
C GLU A 43 1.41 22.33 -19.41
N ARG A 44 0.50 23.26 -19.75
CA ARG A 44 -0.18 24.12 -18.77
C ARG A 44 -1.28 23.33 -18.06
N LEU A 45 -1.23 23.28 -16.74
CA LEU A 45 -2.21 22.66 -15.87
C LEU A 45 -2.95 23.74 -15.07
N ALA A 46 -3.79 24.51 -15.80
CA ALA A 46 -4.54 25.63 -15.21
C ALA A 46 -5.58 25.12 -14.22
N GLY A 47 -5.73 25.85 -13.08
CA GLY A 47 -6.62 25.45 -12.00
C GLY A 47 -6.16 24.21 -11.23
N ARG A 48 -4.88 23.85 -11.30
CA ARG A 48 -4.34 22.64 -10.67
C ARG A 48 -3.32 22.96 -9.58
N ALA A 49 -3.43 22.18 -8.49
CA ALA A 49 -2.33 22.00 -7.55
C ALA A 49 -1.69 20.63 -7.82
N LEU A 50 -0.39 20.61 -8.03
CA LEU A 50 0.40 19.41 -8.35
C LEU A 50 1.20 18.98 -7.12
N LEU A 51 1.05 17.69 -6.74
CA LEU A 51 1.67 17.07 -5.57
C LEU A 51 2.39 15.77 -5.95
N PRO A 52 3.40 15.33 -5.16
CA PRO A 52 3.97 13.99 -5.31
C PRO A 52 2.90 12.91 -5.28
N GLY A 53 3.06 11.87 -6.09
CA GLY A 53 2.16 10.74 -6.15
C GLY A 53 2.05 10.00 -4.83
N LEU A 54 0.84 9.57 -4.48
CA LEU A 54 0.56 8.79 -3.29
C LEU A 54 1.14 7.38 -3.42
N VAL A 55 1.58 6.81 -2.30
CA VAL A 55 2.21 5.48 -2.23
C VAL A 55 1.43 4.57 -1.28
N ASN A 56 0.76 3.59 -1.85
CA ASN A 56 0.01 2.57 -1.13
C ASN A 56 0.98 1.49 -0.61
N GLY A 57 1.26 1.48 0.69
CA GLY A 57 2.25 0.60 1.30
C GLY A 57 1.81 -0.87 1.43
N HIS A 58 0.49 -1.17 1.32
CA HIS A 58 -0.05 -2.51 1.48
C HIS A 58 -1.38 -2.70 0.77
N SER A 59 -1.51 -3.80 0.04
CA SER A 59 -2.66 -4.11 -0.80
C SER A 59 -2.78 -5.63 -1.04
N HIS A 60 -4.02 -6.11 -1.13
CA HIS A 60 -4.39 -7.45 -1.61
C HIS A 60 -5.37 -7.30 -2.78
N ALA A 61 -4.87 -7.13 -3.99
CA ALA A 61 -5.66 -6.73 -5.16
C ALA A 61 -6.89 -7.61 -5.43
N PHE A 62 -6.76 -8.94 -5.31
CA PHE A 62 -7.86 -9.86 -5.59
C PHE A 62 -9.02 -9.72 -4.59
N GLN A 63 -8.80 -9.21 -3.38
CA GLN A 63 -9.85 -9.01 -2.37
C GLN A 63 -10.88 -7.95 -2.79
N ARG A 64 -10.57 -7.13 -3.81
CA ARG A 64 -11.57 -6.26 -4.44
C ARG A 64 -12.84 -7.00 -4.86
N LEU A 65 -12.75 -8.30 -5.14
CA LEU A 65 -13.88 -9.15 -5.53
C LEU A 65 -14.92 -9.34 -4.42
N ILE A 66 -14.53 -9.21 -3.15
CA ILE A 66 -15.44 -9.39 -2.01
C ILE A 66 -15.99 -8.09 -1.43
N ARG A 67 -15.56 -6.92 -1.93
CA ARG A 67 -16.06 -5.62 -1.47
C ARG A 67 -17.58 -5.54 -1.53
N GLY A 68 -18.23 -5.15 -0.42
CA GLY A 68 -19.67 -5.04 -0.29
C GLY A 68 -20.41 -6.40 -0.24
N ARG A 69 -19.67 -7.51 -0.05
CA ARG A 69 -20.24 -8.87 0.03
C ARG A 69 -20.07 -9.53 1.39
N THR A 70 -19.47 -8.81 2.32
CA THR A 70 -19.14 -9.29 3.67
C THR A 70 -19.73 -8.42 4.78
N GLU A 71 -20.54 -7.42 4.42
CA GLU A 71 -21.11 -6.45 5.36
C GLU A 71 -22.47 -6.94 5.93
N TYR A 72 -22.53 -8.19 6.39
CA TYR A 72 -23.77 -8.73 6.96
C TYR A 72 -23.51 -9.95 7.86
N VAL A 73 -24.35 -10.14 8.85
CA VAL A 73 -24.34 -11.32 9.70
C VAL A 73 -25.10 -12.46 9.00
N ALA A 74 -24.38 -13.53 8.65
CA ALA A 74 -24.90 -14.61 7.81
C ALA A 74 -26.02 -15.46 8.45
N SER A 75 -26.16 -15.45 9.78
CA SER A 75 -27.19 -16.20 10.49
C SER A 75 -27.78 -15.39 11.66
N ALA A 76 -29.09 -15.52 11.89
CA ALA A 76 -29.73 -14.88 13.05
C ALA A 76 -29.06 -15.38 14.36
N GLY A 77 -28.54 -14.44 15.16
CA GLY A 77 -27.80 -14.74 16.41
C GLY A 77 -26.34 -15.14 16.20
N GLY A 78 -25.82 -15.15 14.96
CA GLY A 78 -24.38 -15.30 14.69
C GLY A 78 -23.61 -14.04 15.00
N GLN A 79 -22.29 -14.18 15.11
CA GLN A 79 -21.33 -13.05 15.10
C GLN A 79 -20.61 -13.05 13.78
N ASP A 80 -20.39 -11.87 13.22
CA ASP A 80 -19.50 -11.66 12.10
C ASP A 80 -18.20 -11.04 12.64
N ASP A 81 -17.05 -11.62 12.26
CA ASP A 81 -15.73 -11.20 12.72
C ASP A 81 -14.69 -11.42 11.62
N PHE A 82 -13.44 -11.06 11.90
CA PHE A 82 -12.30 -11.33 11.03
C PHE A 82 -12.26 -12.77 10.48
N TRP A 83 -12.70 -13.77 11.27
CA TRP A 83 -12.59 -15.18 10.85
C TRP A 83 -13.65 -15.58 9.84
N SER A 84 -14.87 -15.05 9.97
CA SER A 84 -15.95 -15.25 8.98
C SER A 84 -15.63 -14.53 7.67
N TRP A 85 -15.10 -13.31 7.75
CA TRP A 85 -14.62 -12.56 6.59
C TRP A 85 -13.50 -13.33 5.85
N ARG A 86 -12.53 -13.90 6.58
CA ARG A 86 -11.45 -14.69 6.00
C ARG A 86 -11.94 -15.89 5.20
N GLU A 87 -13.02 -16.55 5.61
CA GLU A 87 -13.63 -17.64 4.86
C GLU A 87 -14.22 -17.16 3.53
N ALA A 88 -14.80 -15.97 3.47
CA ALA A 88 -15.26 -15.36 2.22
C ALA A 88 -14.10 -15.03 1.28
N MET A 89 -13.00 -14.53 1.81
CA MET A 89 -11.76 -14.27 1.09
C MET A 89 -11.17 -15.56 0.50
N TYR A 90 -11.12 -16.67 1.25
CA TYR A 90 -10.66 -17.96 0.73
C TYR A 90 -11.51 -18.44 -0.43
N ARG A 91 -12.85 -18.34 -0.34
CA ARG A 91 -13.75 -18.72 -1.44
C ARG A 91 -13.48 -17.90 -2.71
N ALA A 92 -13.23 -16.59 -2.58
CA ALA A 92 -12.88 -15.76 -3.72
C ALA A 92 -11.55 -16.20 -4.36
N ALA A 93 -10.57 -16.62 -3.55
CA ALA A 93 -9.27 -17.05 -4.01
C ALA A 93 -9.26 -18.43 -4.69
N GLU A 94 -10.17 -19.34 -4.30
CA GLU A 94 -10.13 -20.76 -4.68
C GLU A 94 -10.16 -21.02 -6.20
N ALA A 95 -10.89 -20.23 -6.96
CA ALA A 95 -11.24 -20.52 -8.36
C ALA A 95 -10.57 -19.58 -9.39
N LEU A 96 -9.70 -18.65 -8.95
CA LEU A 96 -9.10 -17.68 -9.86
C LEU A 96 -8.00 -18.28 -10.73
N THR A 97 -8.13 -18.12 -12.05
CA THR A 97 -7.06 -18.38 -13.03
C THR A 97 -6.07 -17.19 -13.08
N PRO A 98 -4.89 -17.35 -13.71
CA PRO A 98 -3.95 -16.22 -13.90
C PRO A 98 -4.59 -15.01 -14.61
N ASP A 99 -5.42 -15.24 -15.62
CA ASP A 99 -6.11 -14.16 -16.34
C ASP A 99 -7.14 -13.47 -15.45
N GLU A 100 -7.82 -14.20 -14.58
CA GLU A 100 -8.79 -13.64 -13.64
C GLU A 100 -8.12 -12.89 -12.49
N VAL A 101 -6.95 -13.33 -12.03
CA VAL A 101 -6.10 -12.56 -11.10
C VAL A 101 -5.66 -11.25 -11.76
N HIS A 102 -5.26 -11.29 -13.05
CA HIS A 102 -4.94 -10.09 -13.82
C HIS A 102 -6.15 -9.14 -13.91
N ILE A 103 -7.35 -9.63 -14.26
CA ILE A 103 -8.57 -8.82 -14.36
C ILE A 103 -8.91 -8.16 -13.01
N ALA A 104 -8.89 -8.93 -11.92
CA ALA A 104 -9.19 -8.42 -10.59
C ALA A 104 -8.19 -7.36 -10.13
N SER A 105 -6.89 -7.62 -10.33
CA SER A 105 -5.81 -6.70 -9.98
C SER A 105 -5.84 -5.44 -10.84
N ARG A 106 -6.07 -5.55 -12.15
CA ARG A 106 -6.16 -4.41 -13.05
C ARG A 106 -7.29 -3.45 -12.65
N GLN A 107 -8.42 -3.97 -12.21
CA GLN A 107 -9.55 -3.15 -11.76
C GLN A 107 -9.19 -2.31 -10.54
N VAL A 108 -8.59 -2.90 -9.51
CA VAL A 108 -8.23 -2.14 -8.30
C VAL A 108 -7.05 -1.21 -8.54
N PHE A 109 -6.08 -1.59 -9.34
CA PHE A 109 -4.97 -0.72 -9.72
C PHE A 109 -5.43 0.48 -10.54
N LEU A 110 -6.48 0.31 -11.35
CA LEU A 110 -7.16 1.41 -12.01
C LEU A 110 -7.84 2.37 -10.99
N GLU A 111 -8.51 1.83 -9.97
CA GLU A 111 -9.06 2.66 -8.89
C GLU A 111 -7.95 3.43 -8.16
N MET A 112 -6.77 2.80 -7.93
CA MET A 112 -5.62 3.45 -7.31
C MET A 112 -5.09 4.64 -8.12
N VAL A 113 -4.85 4.47 -9.43
CA VAL A 113 -4.35 5.60 -10.24
C VAL A 113 -5.38 6.72 -10.35
N LEU A 114 -6.67 6.41 -10.41
CA LEU A 114 -7.74 7.42 -10.39
C LEU A 114 -7.81 8.20 -9.06
N ALA A 115 -7.33 7.60 -7.96
CA ALA A 115 -7.23 8.22 -6.64
C ALA A 115 -5.90 8.95 -6.38
N GLY A 116 -5.01 9.09 -7.38
CA GLY A 116 -3.72 9.77 -7.23
C GLY A 116 -2.58 8.89 -6.71
N ILE A 117 -2.82 7.57 -6.56
CA ILE A 117 -1.80 6.61 -6.15
C ILE A 117 -0.95 6.25 -7.37
N THR A 118 0.37 6.38 -7.25
CA THR A 118 1.33 6.11 -8.33
C THR A 118 2.21 4.89 -8.08
N THR A 119 2.21 4.40 -6.84
CA THR A 119 3.01 3.24 -6.42
C THR A 119 2.21 2.38 -5.45
N VAL A 120 2.28 1.04 -5.58
CA VAL A 120 1.65 0.09 -4.67
C VAL A 120 2.61 -0.99 -4.18
N GLY A 121 2.53 -1.33 -2.90
CA GLY A 121 3.06 -2.57 -2.32
C GLY A 121 1.97 -3.62 -2.32
N GLU A 122 2.07 -4.59 -3.21
CA GLU A 122 1.08 -5.65 -3.35
C GLU A 122 1.53 -6.91 -2.62
N PHE A 123 0.85 -7.25 -1.54
CA PHE A 123 1.12 -8.40 -0.69
C PHE A 123 0.47 -9.65 -1.27
N HIS A 124 1.19 -10.33 -2.16
CA HIS A 124 0.69 -11.36 -3.04
C HIS A 124 0.94 -12.78 -2.52
N TYR A 125 -0.13 -13.52 -2.18
CA TYR A 125 -0.06 -14.88 -1.62
C TYR A 125 -0.78 -15.98 -2.44
N LEU A 126 -1.23 -15.68 -3.66
CA LEU A 126 -1.73 -16.69 -4.59
C LEU A 126 -0.58 -17.23 -5.44
N HIS A 127 -0.17 -18.49 -5.26
CA HIS A 127 1.00 -19.05 -5.94
C HIS A 127 0.67 -20.25 -6.82
N HIS A 128 -0.27 -21.09 -6.38
CA HIS A 128 -0.50 -22.41 -6.96
C HIS A 128 -1.84 -22.48 -7.71
N GLN A 129 -1.99 -23.57 -8.49
CA GLN A 129 -3.24 -23.95 -9.12
C GLN A 129 -4.33 -24.19 -8.06
N PRO A 130 -5.62 -24.25 -8.46
CA PRO A 130 -6.73 -24.50 -7.52
C PRO A 130 -6.59 -25.80 -6.70
N ASP A 131 -5.91 -26.80 -7.22
CA ASP A 131 -5.63 -28.07 -6.53
C ASP A 131 -4.41 -28.00 -5.60
N GLY A 132 -3.67 -26.89 -5.60
CA GLY A 132 -2.45 -26.67 -4.81
C GLY A 132 -1.15 -27.09 -5.51
N THR A 133 -1.23 -27.62 -6.74
CA THR A 133 -0.03 -27.92 -7.51
C THR A 133 0.61 -26.65 -8.07
N PRO A 134 1.95 -26.58 -8.17
CA PRO A 134 2.58 -25.40 -8.74
C PRO A 134 2.30 -25.27 -10.24
N TYR A 135 2.22 -24.05 -10.73
CA TYR A 135 2.31 -23.77 -12.17
C TYR A 135 3.71 -24.13 -12.69
N ALA A 136 3.84 -24.34 -14.01
CA ALA A 136 5.15 -24.55 -14.66
C ALA A 136 6.10 -23.38 -14.36
N ASP A 137 5.60 -22.16 -14.46
CA ASP A 137 6.23 -20.96 -13.86
C ASP A 137 5.62 -20.75 -12.46
N ARG A 138 6.41 -20.95 -11.42
CA ARG A 138 5.98 -20.76 -10.02
C ARG A 138 5.53 -19.34 -9.69
N ASN A 139 5.91 -18.35 -10.51
CA ASN A 139 5.54 -16.95 -10.39
C ASN A 139 4.44 -16.52 -11.39
N ALA A 140 3.76 -17.45 -12.05
CA ALA A 140 2.75 -17.13 -13.07
C ALA A 140 1.69 -16.14 -12.58
N LEU A 141 1.18 -16.31 -11.35
CA LEU A 141 0.19 -15.41 -10.75
C LEU A 141 0.82 -14.06 -10.36
N ALA A 142 2.05 -14.06 -9.86
CA ALA A 142 2.79 -12.82 -9.57
C ALA A 142 3.03 -12.00 -10.85
N HIS A 143 3.40 -12.66 -11.95
CA HIS A 143 3.54 -12.00 -13.26
C HIS A 143 2.21 -11.45 -13.78
N ALA A 144 1.08 -12.13 -13.50
CA ALA A 144 -0.25 -11.63 -13.86
C ALA A 144 -0.58 -10.32 -13.12
N VAL A 145 -0.25 -10.23 -11.82
CA VAL A 145 -0.41 -9.01 -11.01
C VAL A 145 0.51 -7.88 -11.50
N ILE A 146 1.78 -8.18 -11.78
CA ILE A 146 2.73 -7.19 -12.31
C ILE A 146 2.25 -6.64 -13.66
N ARG A 147 1.77 -7.50 -14.57
CA ARG A 147 1.19 -7.05 -15.85
C ARG A 147 0.00 -6.12 -15.62
N ALA A 148 -0.89 -6.45 -14.69
CA ALA A 148 -2.05 -5.62 -14.35
C ALA A 148 -1.64 -4.20 -13.89
N ALA A 149 -0.60 -4.08 -13.08
CA ALA A 149 -0.03 -2.79 -12.67
C ALA A 149 0.58 -2.04 -13.87
N THR A 150 1.32 -2.76 -14.72
CA THR A 150 1.95 -2.19 -15.92
C THR A 150 0.91 -1.66 -16.91
N ASP A 151 -0.19 -2.38 -17.12
CA ASP A 151 -1.28 -1.99 -18.04
C ASP A 151 -1.89 -0.64 -17.68
N VAL A 152 -2.10 -0.38 -16.39
CA VAL A 152 -2.64 0.90 -15.90
C VAL A 152 -1.56 1.96 -15.66
N GLY A 153 -0.29 1.60 -15.85
CA GLY A 153 0.84 2.51 -15.67
C GLY A 153 1.24 2.76 -14.20
N LEU A 154 0.81 1.91 -13.26
CA LEU A 154 1.15 1.98 -11.85
C LEU A 154 2.53 1.35 -11.58
N ARG A 155 3.33 1.91 -10.66
CA ARG A 155 4.50 1.23 -10.11
C ARG A 155 4.08 0.20 -9.08
N ILE A 156 4.82 -0.90 -9.02
CA ILE A 156 4.53 -1.98 -8.08
C ILE A 156 5.79 -2.47 -7.37
N CYS A 157 5.72 -2.61 -6.06
CA CYS A 157 6.58 -3.51 -5.30
C CYS A 157 5.79 -4.78 -5.03
N LEU A 158 6.07 -5.86 -5.75
CA LEU A 158 5.41 -7.13 -5.49
C LEU A 158 6.07 -7.79 -4.28
N LEU A 159 5.34 -7.85 -3.18
CA LEU A 159 5.71 -8.49 -1.93
C LEU A 159 5.29 -9.95 -2.01
N ARG A 160 6.22 -10.83 -2.43
CA ARG A 160 5.92 -12.26 -2.52
C ARG A 160 5.78 -12.84 -1.13
N VAL A 161 4.63 -13.45 -0.87
CA VAL A 161 4.31 -13.95 0.47
C VAL A 161 4.81 -15.37 0.67
N GLY A 162 5.43 -15.62 1.83
CA GLY A 162 5.73 -16.95 2.32
C GLY A 162 4.65 -17.42 3.30
N TYR A 163 4.09 -18.59 3.04
CA TYR A 163 3.04 -19.20 3.83
C TYR A 163 3.39 -20.68 4.06
N GLY A 164 3.61 -21.11 5.30
CA GLY A 164 4.07 -22.46 5.62
C GLY A 164 3.08 -23.31 6.42
N ARG A 165 2.07 -22.67 7.08
CA ARG A 165 1.11 -23.37 7.95
C ARG A 165 -0.20 -22.61 8.08
N ALA A 166 -1.28 -23.28 8.50
CA ALA A 166 -2.61 -22.68 8.67
C ALA A 166 -2.74 -21.80 9.92
N GLY A 167 -1.90 -22.03 10.91
CA GLY A 167 -1.89 -21.34 12.20
C GLY A 167 -0.87 -22.00 13.13
N PHE A 168 -0.83 -21.52 14.39
CA PHE A 168 0.06 -22.08 15.41
C PHE A 168 -0.31 -23.55 15.67
N ASN A 169 0.67 -24.45 15.47
CA ASN A 169 0.50 -25.91 15.59
C ASN A 169 -0.68 -26.50 14.82
N VAL A 170 -1.12 -25.83 13.75
CA VAL A 170 -2.22 -26.26 12.88
C VAL A 170 -1.65 -26.59 11.51
N GLN A 171 -1.96 -27.79 11.02
CA GLN A 171 -1.62 -28.17 9.65
C GLN A 171 -2.38 -27.30 8.62
N ALA A 172 -1.84 -27.26 7.39
CA ALA A 172 -2.42 -26.53 6.30
C ALA A 172 -3.91 -26.91 6.08
N ASN A 173 -4.78 -25.90 6.07
CA ASN A 173 -6.16 -26.07 5.66
C ASN A 173 -6.20 -26.30 4.14
N PRO A 174 -7.01 -27.26 3.61
CA PRO A 174 -7.16 -27.45 2.17
C PRO A 174 -7.46 -26.18 1.37
N ARG A 175 -8.13 -25.19 1.96
CA ARG A 175 -8.39 -23.88 1.32
C ARG A 175 -7.17 -22.97 1.21
N GLN A 176 -6.10 -23.25 1.98
CA GLN A 176 -4.85 -22.49 1.95
C GLN A 176 -3.82 -23.09 1.00
N ARG A 177 -4.10 -24.24 0.37
CA ARG A 177 -3.17 -24.96 -0.51
C ARG A 177 -2.61 -24.11 -1.64
N ARG A 178 -3.34 -23.09 -2.09
CA ARG A 178 -2.87 -22.17 -3.11
C ARG A 178 -1.81 -21.17 -2.64
N PHE A 179 -1.63 -21.04 -1.33
CA PHE A 179 -0.75 -20.05 -0.70
C PHE A 179 0.55 -20.65 -0.21
N ILE A 180 0.56 -21.96 0.10
CA ILE A 180 1.60 -22.61 0.89
C ILE A 180 2.78 -22.98 0.01
N ASP A 181 3.95 -22.41 0.32
CA ASP A 181 5.24 -22.90 -0.17
C ASP A 181 5.64 -24.18 0.60
N ALA A 182 6.31 -25.12 -0.07
CA ALA A 182 6.73 -26.37 0.52
C ALA A 182 7.68 -26.18 1.72
N ASP A 183 8.57 -25.19 1.60
CA ASP A 183 9.56 -24.82 2.59
C ASP A 183 10.06 -23.38 2.36
N VAL A 184 10.88 -22.90 3.27
CA VAL A 184 11.44 -21.54 3.22
C VAL A 184 12.43 -21.36 2.06
N ASP A 185 13.14 -22.42 1.64
CA ASP A 185 14.08 -22.36 0.51
C ASP A 185 13.33 -22.16 -0.80
N THR A 186 12.18 -22.82 -0.97
CA THR A 186 11.25 -22.60 -2.09
C THR A 186 10.74 -21.16 -2.11
N PHE A 187 10.33 -20.63 -0.96
CA PHE A 187 9.89 -19.23 -0.83
C PHE A 187 11.00 -18.25 -1.24
N LEU A 188 12.21 -18.41 -0.70
CA LEU A 188 13.34 -17.53 -0.99
C LEU A 188 13.76 -17.61 -2.46
N SER A 189 13.97 -18.83 -2.98
CA SER A 189 14.44 -19.04 -4.36
C SER A 189 13.43 -18.56 -5.41
N THR A 190 12.13 -18.76 -5.18
CA THR A 190 11.08 -18.23 -6.10
C THR A 190 10.97 -16.72 -6.04
N THR A 191 11.19 -16.11 -4.87
CA THR A 191 11.24 -14.64 -4.76
C THR A 191 12.45 -14.06 -5.49
N GLU A 192 13.62 -14.68 -5.35
CA GLU A 192 14.83 -14.27 -6.08
C GLU A 192 14.67 -14.43 -7.59
N ALA A 193 14.05 -15.54 -8.05
CA ALA A 193 13.74 -15.75 -9.46
C ALA A 193 12.81 -14.65 -10.01
N LEU A 194 11.78 -14.23 -9.25
CA LEU A 194 10.90 -13.13 -9.62
C LEU A 194 11.67 -11.81 -9.71
N ALA A 195 12.49 -11.50 -8.72
CA ALA A 195 13.31 -10.30 -8.71
C ALA A 195 14.31 -10.27 -9.88
N HIS A 196 14.84 -11.44 -10.25
CA HIS A 196 15.70 -11.55 -11.43
C HIS A 196 14.94 -11.34 -12.74
N ALA A 197 13.75 -11.92 -12.89
CA ALA A 197 12.93 -11.82 -14.08
C ALA A 197 12.41 -10.39 -14.34
N THR A 198 12.24 -9.60 -13.28
CA THR A 198 11.76 -8.20 -13.37
C THR A 198 12.87 -7.17 -13.36
N ARG A 199 14.13 -7.61 -13.23
CA ARG A 199 15.30 -6.72 -13.24
C ARG A 199 15.36 -5.94 -14.54
N GLY A 200 15.40 -4.62 -14.43
CA GLY A 200 15.46 -3.71 -15.59
C GLY A 200 14.15 -2.96 -15.86
N ASP A 201 13.02 -3.37 -15.34
CA ASP A 201 11.82 -2.51 -15.29
C ASP A 201 11.86 -1.63 -14.05
N ALA A 202 12.20 -0.36 -14.23
CA ALA A 202 12.30 0.61 -13.15
C ALA A 202 10.96 0.87 -12.42
N ARG A 203 9.84 0.33 -12.93
CA ARG A 203 8.51 0.43 -12.31
C ARG A 203 8.22 -0.73 -11.37
N VAL A 204 9.04 -1.78 -11.39
CA VAL A 204 8.82 -3.01 -10.61
C VAL A 204 9.92 -3.18 -9.59
N ASN A 205 9.55 -3.37 -8.34
CA ASN A 205 10.42 -3.87 -7.28
C ASN A 205 9.83 -5.18 -6.73
N VAL A 206 10.63 -5.97 -6.05
CA VAL A 206 10.20 -7.22 -5.41
C VAL A 206 10.66 -7.21 -3.95
N GLY A 207 9.79 -7.65 -3.06
CA GLY A 207 10.07 -7.80 -1.64
C GLY A 207 9.69 -9.18 -1.11
N LEU A 208 10.19 -9.49 0.07
CA LEU A 208 9.85 -10.68 0.85
C LEU A 208 8.69 -10.36 1.79
N ALA A 209 7.76 -11.29 1.92
CA ALA A 209 6.67 -11.12 2.87
C ALA A 209 6.34 -12.43 3.60
N PRO A 210 7.07 -12.81 4.66
CA PRO A 210 6.57 -13.84 5.58
C PRO A 210 5.18 -13.40 6.08
N HIS A 211 4.13 -14.19 5.80
CA HIS A 211 2.75 -13.69 5.95
C HIS A 211 2.48 -13.11 7.35
N SER A 212 2.76 -13.89 8.39
CA SER A 212 2.56 -13.51 9.81
C SER A 212 3.20 -14.56 10.71
N VAL A 213 3.34 -14.29 12.00
CA VAL A 213 3.78 -15.28 13.00
C VAL A 213 2.85 -16.50 13.07
N ARG A 214 1.60 -16.36 12.63
CA ARG A 214 0.62 -17.46 12.52
C ARG A 214 0.96 -18.42 11.39
N ALA A 215 1.40 -17.89 10.27
CA ALA A 215 1.51 -18.62 8.99
C ALA A 215 2.90 -19.17 8.71
N VAL A 216 3.93 -18.71 9.43
CA VAL A 216 5.30 -19.23 9.33
C VAL A 216 5.86 -19.54 10.71
N SER A 217 6.79 -20.50 10.81
CA SER A 217 7.43 -20.86 12.06
C SER A 217 8.56 -19.89 12.44
N ARG A 218 9.00 -19.98 13.71
CA ARG A 218 10.18 -19.24 14.18
C ARG A 218 11.44 -19.56 13.34
N ASP A 219 11.61 -20.82 12.95
CA ASP A 219 12.75 -21.25 12.14
C ASP A 219 12.72 -20.64 10.74
N TRP A 220 11.53 -20.55 10.14
CA TRP A 220 11.34 -19.84 8.88
C TRP A 220 11.76 -18.37 8.97
N LEU A 221 11.27 -17.67 10.00
CA LEU A 221 11.63 -16.27 10.23
C LEU A 221 13.13 -16.09 10.44
N THR A 222 13.75 -17.01 11.20
CA THR A 222 15.20 -17.00 11.42
C THR A 222 15.98 -17.19 10.12
N GLN A 223 15.53 -18.10 9.25
CA GLN A 223 16.16 -18.31 7.96
C GLN A 223 15.97 -17.12 7.02
N VAL A 224 14.77 -16.53 6.97
CA VAL A 224 14.53 -15.29 6.21
C VAL A 224 15.45 -14.16 6.72
N ALA A 225 15.60 -13.99 8.04
CA ALA A 225 16.48 -12.98 8.60
C ALA A 225 17.94 -13.12 8.14
N ARG A 226 18.41 -14.38 8.03
CA ARG A 226 19.78 -14.70 7.61
C ARG A 226 20.02 -14.60 6.10
N SER A 227 19.00 -14.95 5.30
CA SER A 227 19.15 -15.18 3.85
C SER A 227 18.51 -14.09 2.99
N ALA A 228 17.71 -13.18 3.56
CA ALA A 228 17.06 -12.13 2.78
C ALA A 228 18.10 -11.22 2.10
N PRO A 229 18.03 -11.00 0.78
CA PRO A 229 18.94 -10.14 0.05
C PRO A 229 19.03 -8.74 0.65
N ALA A 230 20.24 -8.17 0.65
CA ALA A 230 20.46 -6.82 1.14
C ALA A 230 19.61 -5.80 0.35
N GLY A 231 18.95 -4.89 1.06
CA GLY A 231 18.12 -3.85 0.44
C GLY A 231 16.71 -4.28 0.03
N MET A 232 16.40 -5.59 0.02
CA MET A 232 15.05 -6.06 -0.28
C MET A 232 14.09 -5.71 0.87
N PRO A 233 12.93 -5.08 0.62
CA PRO A 233 11.94 -4.79 1.65
C PRO A 233 11.32 -6.09 2.20
N ILE A 234 10.99 -6.07 3.49
CA ILE A 234 10.37 -7.20 4.19
C ILE A 234 9.09 -6.70 4.86
N HIS A 235 7.95 -7.23 4.46
CA HIS A 235 6.65 -6.90 5.04
C HIS A 235 6.03 -8.12 5.74
N MET A 236 5.26 -7.87 6.79
CA MET A 236 4.61 -8.94 7.55
C MET A 236 3.41 -8.38 8.30
N HIS A 237 2.27 -9.11 8.33
CA HIS A 237 1.17 -8.81 9.24
C HIS A 237 1.60 -9.10 10.67
N VAL A 238 1.45 -8.13 11.57
CA VAL A 238 1.94 -8.22 12.95
C VAL A 238 0.95 -7.58 13.90
N ALA A 239 0.56 -8.31 14.95
CA ALA A 239 -0.28 -7.81 16.02
C ALA A 239 -1.62 -7.21 15.55
N GLU A 240 -2.23 -7.85 14.55
CA GLU A 240 -3.50 -7.46 13.95
C GLU A 240 -4.68 -7.84 14.87
N GLN A 241 -4.68 -9.08 15.38
CA GLN A 241 -5.80 -9.66 16.11
C GLN A 241 -5.41 -10.11 17.54
N PRO A 242 -6.28 -9.94 18.56
CA PRO A 242 -6.00 -10.44 19.91
C PRO A 242 -5.66 -11.94 19.95
N LYS A 243 -6.37 -12.76 19.18
CA LYS A 243 -6.10 -14.21 19.07
C LYS A 243 -4.72 -14.54 18.52
N GLU A 244 -4.14 -13.66 17.68
CA GLU A 244 -2.76 -13.81 17.23
C GLU A 244 -1.77 -13.65 18.39
N ILE A 245 -2.01 -12.64 19.24
CA ILE A 245 -1.16 -12.38 20.41
C ILE A 245 -1.22 -13.58 21.37
N GLU A 246 -2.43 -14.04 21.73
CA GLU A 246 -2.64 -15.17 22.61
C GLU A 246 -1.95 -16.43 22.12
N ALA A 247 -2.11 -16.74 20.83
CA ALA A 247 -1.51 -17.92 20.24
C ALA A 247 0.03 -17.82 20.14
N CYS A 248 0.57 -16.64 19.83
CA CYS A 248 2.01 -16.40 19.80
C CYS A 248 2.65 -16.54 21.19
N LEU A 249 2.00 -16.01 22.22
CA LEU A 249 2.43 -16.18 23.60
C LEU A 249 2.39 -17.65 24.05
N ALA A 250 1.35 -18.37 23.68
CA ALA A 250 1.20 -19.80 24.03
C ALA A 250 2.27 -20.68 23.36
N GLU A 251 2.63 -20.40 22.10
CA GLU A 251 3.62 -21.21 21.36
C GLU A 251 5.07 -20.80 21.69
N HIS A 252 5.34 -19.50 21.80
CA HIS A 252 6.70 -18.98 21.84
C HIS A 252 7.09 -18.26 23.14
N GLY A 253 6.13 -18.00 24.03
CA GLY A 253 6.37 -17.17 25.22
C GLY A 253 6.78 -15.73 24.87
N ARG A 254 6.43 -15.27 23.65
CA ARG A 254 6.76 -13.97 23.07
C ARG A 254 5.54 -13.37 22.40
N ARG A 255 5.45 -12.06 22.41
CA ARG A 255 4.51 -11.31 21.57
C ARG A 255 5.04 -11.21 20.14
N PRO A 256 4.19 -10.92 19.14
CA PRO A 256 4.60 -10.93 17.73
C PRO A 256 5.81 -10.07 17.41
N VAL A 257 5.86 -8.80 17.85
CA VAL A 257 7.00 -7.90 17.59
C VAL A 257 8.26 -8.35 18.33
N GLU A 258 8.11 -8.86 19.56
CA GLU A 258 9.22 -9.44 20.32
C GLU A 258 9.83 -10.65 19.58
N LEU A 259 8.97 -11.54 19.05
CA LEU A 259 9.43 -12.69 18.26
C LEU A 259 10.19 -12.27 17.00
N VAL A 260 9.66 -11.29 16.26
CA VAL A 260 10.30 -10.72 15.07
C VAL A 260 11.65 -10.09 15.42
N SER A 261 11.75 -9.42 16.56
CA SER A 261 13.00 -8.86 17.09
C SER A 261 14.00 -9.95 17.47
N ASP A 262 13.56 -10.99 18.20
CA ASP A 262 14.39 -12.10 18.67
C ASP A 262 15.06 -12.87 17.50
N VAL A 263 14.37 -13.00 16.37
CA VAL A 263 14.91 -13.67 15.17
C VAL A 263 15.77 -12.76 14.29
N GLY A 264 15.89 -11.47 14.63
CA GLY A 264 16.74 -10.52 13.90
C GLY A 264 16.15 -9.97 12.61
N LEU A 265 14.82 -10.04 12.41
CA LEU A 265 14.14 -9.45 11.24
C LEU A 265 13.86 -7.96 11.39
N LEU A 266 13.74 -7.47 12.63
CA LEU A 266 13.37 -6.09 12.90
C LEU A 266 14.50 -5.13 12.48
N GLY A 267 14.18 -4.12 11.67
CA GLY A 267 15.16 -3.14 11.18
C GLY A 267 14.53 -2.16 10.18
N PRO A 268 15.33 -1.22 9.61
CA PRO A 268 14.82 -0.13 8.76
C PRO A 268 14.09 -0.58 7.47
N ARG A 269 14.31 -1.81 7.01
CA ARG A 269 13.65 -2.40 5.84
C ARG A 269 12.44 -3.26 6.18
N PHE A 270 12.15 -3.43 7.48
CA PHE A 270 11.00 -4.19 7.96
C PHE A 270 9.76 -3.29 8.08
N THR A 271 8.63 -3.79 7.58
CA THR A 271 7.33 -3.16 7.72
C THR A 271 6.37 -4.11 8.44
N ALA A 272 5.94 -3.71 9.63
CA ALA A 272 4.83 -4.34 10.33
C ALA A 272 3.52 -3.79 9.74
N VAL A 273 2.71 -4.65 9.13
CA VAL A 273 1.37 -4.28 8.68
C VAL A 273 0.41 -4.39 9.85
N HIS A 274 -0.47 -3.41 9.99
CA HIS A 274 -1.39 -3.15 11.10
C HIS A 274 -0.68 -2.66 12.36
N GLY A 275 -0.15 -3.55 13.21
CA GLY A 275 0.44 -3.11 14.48
C GLY A 275 -0.60 -2.49 15.42
N VAL A 276 -1.80 -3.08 15.50
CA VAL A 276 -2.92 -2.57 16.29
C VAL A 276 -2.74 -2.84 17.78
N HIS A 277 -2.42 -4.09 18.14
CA HIS A 277 -2.36 -4.56 19.52
C HIS A 277 -0.93 -4.57 20.06
N LEU A 278 -0.28 -3.40 20.07
CA LEU A 278 1.10 -3.22 20.55
C LEU A 278 1.15 -2.83 22.03
N THR A 279 2.15 -3.36 22.75
CA THR A 279 2.54 -2.85 24.07
C THR A 279 3.52 -1.67 23.92
N GLU A 280 3.76 -0.95 25.03
CA GLU A 280 4.77 0.13 25.06
C GLU A 280 6.17 -0.39 24.71
N ASP A 281 6.52 -1.60 25.16
CA ASP A 281 7.80 -2.25 24.86
C ASP A 281 7.93 -2.58 23.37
N GLU A 282 6.86 -3.10 22.74
CA GLU A 282 6.83 -3.38 21.30
C GLU A 282 6.93 -2.09 20.46
N VAL A 283 6.25 -1.03 20.89
CA VAL A 283 6.38 0.30 20.27
C VAL A 283 7.83 0.80 20.36
N ALA A 284 8.48 0.64 21.52
CA ALA A 284 9.87 1.03 21.70
C ALA A 284 10.84 0.17 20.86
N LEU A 285 10.56 -1.13 20.66
CA LEU A 285 11.31 -2.02 19.76
C LEU A 285 11.24 -1.52 18.32
N LEU A 286 10.03 -1.25 17.81
CA LEU A 286 9.78 -0.74 16.45
C LEU A 286 10.49 0.61 16.24
N GLY A 287 10.44 1.50 17.22
CA GLY A 287 11.10 2.81 17.18
C GLY A 287 12.63 2.69 17.12
N ARG A 288 13.24 1.90 18.00
CA ARG A 288 14.70 1.68 18.00
C ARG A 288 15.22 1.04 16.72
N ALA A 289 14.40 0.21 16.10
CA ALA A 289 14.71 -0.44 14.83
C ALA A 289 14.48 0.45 13.61
N GLU A 290 13.92 1.65 13.79
CA GLU A 290 13.47 2.52 12.69
C GLU A 290 12.56 1.78 11.70
N ALA A 291 11.79 0.80 12.18
CA ALA A 291 10.88 0.02 11.37
C ALA A 291 9.68 0.87 10.92
N THR A 292 9.02 0.43 9.86
CA THR A 292 7.76 1.05 9.43
C THR A 292 6.58 0.26 9.97
N VAL A 293 5.51 0.96 10.38
CA VAL A 293 4.20 0.38 10.60
C VAL A 293 3.28 0.87 9.47
N CYS A 294 2.70 -0.06 8.72
CA CYS A 294 1.73 0.24 7.67
C CYS A 294 0.32 0.13 8.25
N ALA A 295 -0.28 1.25 8.61
CA ALA A 295 -1.65 1.33 9.07
C ALA A 295 -2.63 1.21 7.89
N CYS A 296 -3.73 0.48 8.08
CA CYS A 296 -4.79 0.28 7.10
C CYS A 296 -6.16 0.64 7.72
N PRO A 297 -6.38 1.91 8.11
CA PRO A 297 -7.51 2.35 8.93
C PRO A 297 -8.89 1.95 8.41
N SER A 298 -9.10 1.93 7.09
CA SER A 298 -10.38 1.52 6.52
C SER A 298 -10.65 0.03 6.71
N THR A 299 -9.62 -0.82 6.56
CA THR A 299 -9.71 -2.27 6.81
C THR A 299 -9.82 -2.57 8.31
N GLU A 300 -8.97 -1.97 9.13
CA GLU A 300 -8.94 -2.15 10.59
C GLU A 300 -10.30 -1.78 11.21
N ARG A 301 -10.93 -0.72 10.69
CA ARG A 301 -12.30 -0.36 11.07
C ARG A 301 -13.34 -1.35 10.55
N ASN A 302 -13.22 -1.79 9.30
CA ASN A 302 -14.16 -2.71 8.67
C ASN A 302 -14.16 -4.08 9.34
N LEU A 303 -12.99 -4.58 9.74
CA LEU A 303 -12.83 -5.88 10.41
C LEU A 303 -12.97 -5.80 11.93
N GLY A 304 -13.05 -4.59 12.48
CA GLY A 304 -13.13 -4.39 13.92
C GLY A 304 -11.85 -4.73 14.66
N ASP A 305 -10.68 -4.57 14.01
CA ASP A 305 -9.38 -4.92 14.57
C ASP A 305 -8.98 -3.99 15.72
N GLY A 306 -9.24 -2.71 15.58
CA GLY A 306 -8.89 -1.67 16.54
C GLY A 306 -8.23 -0.46 15.90
N ILE A 307 -7.40 0.25 16.65
CA ILE A 307 -6.76 1.50 16.20
C ILE A 307 -5.25 1.43 16.42
N VAL A 308 -4.49 1.65 15.36
CA VAL A 308 -3.03 1.72 15.41
C VAL A 308 -2.59 2.89 16.33
N PRO A 309 -1.72 2.65 17.33
CA PRO A 309 -1.23 3.69 18.24
C PRO A 309 -0.15 4.57 17.58
N ALA A 310 -0.50 5.21 16.46
CA ALA A 310 0.45 5.92 15.61
C ALA A 310 1.13 7.11 16.32
N ASP A 311 0.46 7.73 17.28
CA ASP A 311 1.04 8.79 18.12
C ASP A 311 2.20 8.26 18.98
N ALA A 312 2.05 7.09 19.58
CA ALA A 312 3.12 6.44 20.35
C ALA A 312 4.26 5.96 19.44
N LEU A 313 3.93 5.37 18.28
CA LEU A 313 4.91 4.92 17.29
C LEU A 313 5.79 6.06 16.79
N VAL A 314 5.18 7.17 16.34
CA VAL A 314 5.90 8.36 15.87
C VAL A 314 6.77 8.95 16.98
N LYS A 315 6.26 9.01 18.21
CA LYS A 315 7.03 9.50 19.37
C LYS A 315 8.23 8.60 19.68
N ALA A 316 8.11 7.30 19.48
CA ALA A 316 9.20 6.34 19.67
C ALA A 316 10.23 6.33 18.52
N GLY A 317 9.97 7.01 17.39
CA GLY A 317 10.85 7.07 16.21
C GLY A 317 10.55 6.03 15.14
N ALA A 318 9.47 5.25 15.27
CA ALA A 318 8.99 4.38 14.20
C ALA A 318 8.36 5.22 13.07
N ARG A 319 8.45 4.69 11.85
CA ARG A 319 7.78 5.29 10.69
C ARG A 319 6.36 4.76 10.59
N VAL A 320 5.46 5.57 10.06
CA VAL A 320 4.08 5.15 9.77
C VAL A 320 3.79 5.42 8.30
N SER A 321 3.21 4.45 7.61
CA SER A 321 2.69 4.56 6.23
C SER A 321 1.25 4.08 6.17
N PHE A 322 0.61 4.19 5.01
CA PHE A 322 -0.77 3.75 4.80
C PHE A 322 -0.88 2.66 3.75
N GLY A 323 -1.87 1.77 3.91
CA GLY A 323 -2.27 0.77 2.95
C GLY A 323 -3.79 0.71 2.78
N SER A 324 -4.26 0.36 1.57
CA SER A 324 -5.68 0.12 1.29
C SER A 324 -6.13 -1.31 1.64
N ASP A 325 -5.19 -2.19 1.84
CA ASP A 325 -5.28 -3.58 2.30
C ASP A 325 -6.39 -4.39 1.63
N SER A 326 -7.55 -4.58 2.27
CA SER A 326 -8.68 -5.38 1.75
C SER A 326 -9.51 -4.68 0.66
N GLN A 327 -9.14 -3.48 0.26
CA GLN A 327 -9.81 -2.66 -0.75
C GLN A 327 -11.23 -2.21 -0.37
N THR A 328 -11.52 -2.07 0.92
CA THR A 328 -12.80 -1.51 1.38
C THR A 328 -13.00 -0.12 0.79
N VAL A 329 -11.97 0.72 0.90
CA VAL A 329 -11.83 2.02 0.23
C VAL A 329 -10.47 2.08 -0.45
N VAL A 330 -10.36 2.75 -1.59
CA VAL A 330 -9.10 3.00 -2.29
C VAL A 330 -8.86 4.50 -2.36
N ASP A 331 -8.48 5.09 -1.23
CA ASP A 331 -8.16 6.51 -1.08
C ASP A 331 -7.21 6.73 0.10
N LEU A 332 -5.91 6.95 -0.18
CA LEU A 332 -4.91 7.12 0.88
C LEU A 332 -5.04 8.44 1.65
N LEU A 333 -5.70 9.45 1.09
CA LEU A 333 -6.02 10.67 1.84
C LEU A 333 -7.14 10.38 2.86
N ASP A 334 -8.05 9.45 2.53
CA ASP A 334 -9.06 8.99 3.48
C ASP A 334 -8.44 8.10 4.58
N GLU A 335 -7.51 7.21 4.25
CA GLU A 335 -6.74 6.46 5.25
C GLU A 335 -6.05 7.41 6.24
N ALA A 336 -5.39 8.45 5.74
CA ALA A 336 -4.74 9.46 6.57
C ALA A 336 -5.73 10.20 7.50
N ARG A 337 -6.90 10.60 6.97
CA ARG A 337 -7.98 11.22 7.75
C ARG A 337 -8.50 10.31 8.84
N GLN A 338 -8.78 9.06 8.50
CA GLN A 338 -9.34 8.06 9.41
C GLN A 338 -8.39 7.79 10.58
N LEU A 339 -7.09 7.57 10.32
CA LEU A 339 -6.12 7.34 11.38
C LEU A 339 -6.12 8.49 12.40
N GLU A 340 -5.99 9.73 11.93
CA GLU A 340 -6.01 10.91 12.81
C GLU A 340 -7.35 11.05 13.55
N GLN A 341 -8.48 10.83 12.86
CA GLN A 341 -9.81 10.96 13.47
C GLN A 341 -10.09 9.85 14.50
N HIS A 342 -9.68 8.64 14.27
CA HIS A 342 -9.76 7.54 15.24
C HIS A 342 -8.94 7.85 16.50
N LEU A 343 -7.71 8.35 16.32
CA LEU A 343 -6.88 8.77 17.45
C LEU A 343 -7.53 9.92 18.25
N ARG A 344 -8.19 10.89 17.59
CA ARG A 344 -8.95 11.95 18.30
C ARG A 344 -9.99 11.37 19.23
N LEU A 345 -10.75 10.37 18.76
CA LEU A 345 -11.80 9.74 19.57
C LEU A 345 -11.23 8.98 20.77
N VAL A 346 -10.12 8.27 20.59
CA VAL A 346 -9.49 7.51 21.69
C VAL A 346 -8.74 8.42 22.66
N ARG A 347 -8.06 9.46 22.17
CA ARG A 347 -7.27 10.38 23.00
C ARG A 347 -8.09 11.54 23.56
N LEU A 348 -9.35 11.71 23.14
CA LEU A 348 -10.26 12.81 23.52
C LEU A 348 -9.63 14.20 23.32
N ARG A 349 -8.86 14.34 22.24
CA ARG A 349 -8.21 15.61 21.86
C ARG A 349 -8.13 15.75 20.34
N ARG A 350 -7.96 16.98 19.85
CA ARG A 350 -7.76 17.29 18.44
C ARG A 350 -6.28 17.25 18.06
N ALA A 351 -6.01 17.09 16.74
CA ALA A 351 -4.67 17.19 16.16
C ALA A 351 -3.64 16.31 16.90
N VAL A 352 -3.96 14.99 17.02
CA VAL A 352 -3.16 14.05 17.83
C VAL A 352 -1.78 13.84 17.23
N LEU A 353 -1.69 13.75 15.88
CA LEU A 353 -0.45 13.57 15.14
C LEU A 353 0.23 14.88 14.73
N ASP A 354 -0.25 16.05 15.21
CA ASP A 354 0.40 17.32 14.92
C ASP A 354 1.85 17.36 15.45
N PRO A 355 2.83 17.77 14.62
CA PRO A 355 4.24 17.81 15.05
C PRO A 355 4.57 18.92 16.05
N GLY A 356 3.64 19.81 16.34
CA GLY A 356 3.86 20.95 17.25
C GLY A 356 4.65 22.10 16.62
N THR A 357 4.64 22.22 15.29
CA THR A 357 5.35 23.32 14.58
C THR A 357 4.67 24.67 14.73
N GLY A 358 3.40 24.70 15.15
CA GLY A 358 2.58 25.92 15.20
C GLY A 358 2.16 26.45 13.83
N THR A 359 2.36 25.69 12.75
CA THR A 359 1.94 26.05 11.40
C THR A 359 0.58 25.43 11.06
N LEU A 360 -0.19 26.09 10.19
CA LEU A 360 -1.52 25.63 9.78
C LEU A 360 -1.50 24.26 9.10
N ASP A 361 -0.43 23.96 8.37
CA ASP A 361 -0.26 22.79 7.53
C ASP A 361 0.53 21.63 8.21
N GLY A 362 1.07 21.82 9.43
CA GLY A 362 1.96 20.86 10.07
C GLY A 362 1.40 19.45 10.20
N LEU A 363 0.14 19.32 10.67
CA LEU A 363 -0.55 18.02 10.74
C LEU A 363 -0.76 17.40 9.35
N ALA A 364 -1.24 18.20 8.41
CA ALA A 364 -1.49 17.73 7.04
C ALA A 364 -0.19 17.31 6.34
N ALA A 365 0.90 18.04 6.55
CA ALA A 365 2.21 17.71 6.01
C ALA A 365 2.72 16.36 6.56
N ARG A 366 2.56 16.09 7.85
CA ARG A 366 2.91 14.80 8.44
C ARG A 366 2.08 13.66 7.84
N LEU A 367 0.77 13.82 7.77
CA LEU A 367 -0.12 12.79 7.20
C LEU A 367 0.17 12.55 5.71
N PHE A 368 0.48 13.62 4.97
CA PHE A 368 0.87 13.53 3.56
C PHE A 368 2.23 12.83 3.37
N ASP A 369 3.21 13.09 4.25
CA ASP A 369 4.49 12.38 4.26
C ASP A 369 4.29 10.87 4.51
N MET A 370 3.39 10.50 5.44
CA MET A 370 3.01 9.08 5.67
C MET A 370 2.39 8.45 4.42
N ALA A 371 1.58 9.19 3.66
CA ALA A 371 0.92 8.73 2.44
C ALA A 371 1.84 8.74 1.20
N THR A 372 3.06 9.24 1.30
CA THR A 372 4.01 9.41 0.19
C THR A 372 5.38 8.84 0.53
N VAL A 373 6.25 9.63 1.17
CA VAL A 373 7.66 9.30 1.43
C VAL A 373 7.82 8.05 2.31
N GLN A 374 7.02 7.92 3.37
CA GLN A 374 7.15 6.78 4.29
C GLN A 374 6.67 5.48 3.61
N GLY A 375 5.62 5.53 2.81
CA GLY A 375 5.19 4.43 1.95
C GLY A 375 6.27 4.02 0.95
N ALA A 376 6.90 4.98 0.28
CA ALA A 376 7.98 4.69 -0.67
C ALA A 376 9.20 4.03 0.00
N ARG A 377 9.58 4.49 1.19
CA ARG A 377 10.67 3.88 1.99
C ARG A 377 10.35 2.44 2.37
N SER A 378 9.13 2.16 2.82
CA SER A 378 8.70 0.80 3.19
C SER A 378 8.80 -0.18 2.03
N LEU A 379 8.64 0.30 0.80
CA LEU A 379 8.72 -0.48 -0.43
C LEU A 379 10.11 -0.50 -1.08
N GLY A 380 11.11 0.18 -0.49
CA GLY A 380 12.44 0.31 -1.08
C GLY A 380 12.44 1.04 -2.43
N MET A 381 11.51 1.96 -2.64
CA MET A 381 11.35 2.72 -3.89
C MET A 381 11.65 4.21 -3.67
N GLY A 382 12.30 4.83 -4.63
CA GLY A 382 12.68 6.25 -4.58
C GLY A 382 11.57 7.20 -5.08
N THR A 383 10.30 6.90 -4.77
CA THR A 383 9.12 7.68 -5.14
C THR A 383 8.58 8.52 -3.99
N GLY A 384 7.42 9.15 -4.12
CA GLY A 384 6.78 9.94 -3.05
C GLY A 384 7.34 11.35 -2.86
N THR A 385 8.25 11.79 -3.71
CA THR A 385 8.84 13.14 -3.73
C THR A 385 9.03 13.64 -5.15
N LEU A 386 9.11 14.97 -5.33
CA LEU A 386 9.42 15.62 -6.61
C LEU A 386 10.79 16.33 -6.57
N SER A 387 11.72 15.84 -5.76
CA SER A 387 13.09 16.33 -5.73
C SER A 387 13.83 16.02 -7.02
N PRO A 388 14.80 16.85 -7.45
CA PRO A 388 15.62 16.56 -8.61
C PRO A 388 16.23 15.16 -8.57
N GLY A 389 16.12 14.43 -9.70
CA GLY A 389 16.57 13.04 -9.84
C GLY A 389 15.56 11.98 -9.38
N SER A 390 14.49 12.34 -8.67
CA SER A 390 13.40 11.40 -8.35
C SER A 390 12.56 11.08 -9.60
N PRO A 391 11.91 9.91 -9.66
CA PRO A 391 10.86 9.67 -10.65
C PRO A 391 9.79 10.77 -10.57
N ALA A 392 9.36 11.27 -11.72
CA ALA A 392 8.33 12.31 -11.79
C ALA A 392 6.93 11.67 -11.67
N ASP A 393 6.67 11.11 -10.49
CA ASP A 393 5.38 10.53 -10.12
C ASP A 393 4.57 11.59 -9.37
N PHE A 394 3.45 12.01 -9.93
CA PHE A 394 2.65 13.08 -9.34
C PHE A 394 1.15 12.90 -9.60
N PHE A 395 0.35 13.58 -8.81
CA PHE A 395 -1.06 13.81 -9.11
C PHE A 395 -1.39 15.29 -9.00
N THR A 396 -2.53 15.68 -9.57
CA THR A 396 -3.07 17.03 -9.43
C THR A 396 -4.46 16.99 -8.85
N VAL A 397 -4.81 18.07 -8.15
CA VAL A 397 -6.19 18.34 -7.72
C VAL A 397 -6.70 19.63 -8.35
N ASP A 398 -8.00 19.67 -8.64
CA ASP A 398 -8.69 20.86 -9.12
C ASP A 398 -8.92 21.82 -7.94
N VAL A 399 -8.24 22.97 -7.94
CA VAL A 399 -8.38 23.98 -6.87
C VAL A 399 -9.75 24.67 -6.89
N HIS A 400 -10.50 24.55 -7.99
CA HIS A 400 -11.86 25.06 -8.12
C HIS A 400 -12.92 24.01 -7.78
N HIS A 401 -12.51 22.80 -7.40
CA HIS A 401 -13.45 21.78 -6.95
C HIS A 401 -14.23 22.31 -5.71
N PRO A 402 -15.56 22.08 -5.62
CA PRO A 402 -16.38 22.60 -4.52
C PRO A 402 -15.83 22.32 -3.11
N SER A 403 -15.12 21.20 -2.92
CA SER A 403 -14.52 20.85 -1.63
C SER A 403 -13.22 21.61 -1.31
N LEU A 404 -12.64 22.34 -2.27
CA LEU A 404 -11.34 23.02 -2.12
C LEU A 404 -11.41 24.52 -2.38
N VAL A 405 -12.48 24.99 -3.02
CA VAL A 405 -12.66 26.41 -3.36
C VAL A 405 -12.52 27.30 -2.13
N GLY A 406 -11.72 28.37 -2.27
CA GLY A 406 -11.42 29.30 -1.16
C GLY A 406 -10.15 28.93 -0.36
N ALA A 407 -9.48 27.83 -0.68
CA ALA A 407 -8.19 27.52 -0.08
C ALA A 407 -7.09 28.45 -0.62
N SER A 408 -6.25 28.98 0.27
CA SER A 408 -5.01 29.70 -0.06
C SER A 408 -3.83 28.74 -0.15
N SER A 409 -2.68 29.18 -0.66
CA SER A 409 -1.44 28.37 -0.67
C SER A 409 -1.10 27.79 0.72
N ALA A 410 -1.38 28.53 1.80
CA ALA A 410 -1.14 28.08 3.18
C ALA A 410 -2.17 27.05 3.69
N SER A 411 -3.41 27.08 3.21
CA SER A 411 -4.50 26.18 3.64
C SER A 411 -4.80 25.05 2.64
N LEU A 412 -4.14 25.04 1.50
CA LEU A 412 -4.43 24.09 0.41
C LEU A 412 -4.08 22.65 0.79
N LEU A 413 -2.92 22.39 1.41
CA LEU A 413 -2.56 21.05 1.85
C LEU A 413 -3.53 20.52 2.94
N PRO A 414 -3.84 21.27 4.01
CA PRO A 414 -4.92 20.89 4.93
C PRO A 414 -6.26 20.65 4.24
N GLY A 415 -6.63 21.51 3.29
CA GLY A 415 -7.85 21.35 2.49
C GLY A 415 -7.85 20.02 1.71
N ILE A 416 -6.75 19.67 1.08
CA ILE A 416 -6.60 18.42 0.32
C ILE A 416 -6.67 17.22 1.26
N VAL A 417 -5.86 17.18 2.33
CA VAL A 417 -5.78 16.05 3.24
C VAL A 417 -7.10 15.83 3.98
N PHE A 418 -7.74 16.88 4.48
CA PHE A 418 -8.94 16.74 5.33
C PHE A 418 -10.26 16.97 4.61
N GLY A 419 -10.26 17.59 3.45
CA GLY A 419 -11.49 18.05 2.80
C GLY A 419 -11.69 17.63 1.35
N ALA A 420 -10.64 17.19 0.63
CA ALA A 420 -10.81 16.79 -0.77
C ALA A 420 -11.78 15.61 -0.88
N ALA A 421 -12.77 15.76 -1.76
CA ALA A 421 -13.73 14.72 -2.09
C ALA A 421 -13.33 13.98 -3.37
N GLY A 422 -13.94 12.82 -3.59
CA GLY A 422 -13.77 12.06 -4.84
C GLY A 422 -14.05 12.94 -6.06
N GLY A 423 -13.22 12.83 -7.11
CA GLY A 423 -13.30 13.66 -8.31
C GLY A 423 -12.46 14.95 -8.27
N ALA A 424 -11.87 15.31 -7.13
CA ALA A 424 -10.91 16.42 -7.07
C ALA A 424 -9.58 16.09 -7.79
N VAL A 425 -9.16 14.81 -7.83
CA VAL A 425 -7.99 14.35 -8.58
C VAL A 425 -8.27 14.42 -10.08
N ARG A 426 -7.35 15.03 -10.84
CA ARG A 426 -7.56 15.28 -12.28
C ARG A 426 -6.50 14.63 -13.17
N GLU A 427 -5.24 14.90 -12.94
CA GLU A 427 -4.14 14.30 -13.66
C GLU A 427 -3.33 13.41 -12.72
N VAL A 428 -2.86 12.27 -13.23
CA VAL A 428 -1.89 11.41 -12.55
C VAL A 428 -0.80 11.04 -13.53
N ALA A 429 0.44 11.19 -13.12
CA ALA A 429 1.61 10.83 -13.90
C ALA A 429 2.49 9.83 -13.18
N VAL A 430 3.02 8.87 -13.94
CA VAL A 430 4.06 7.94 -13.50
C VAL A 430 5.25 8.07 -14.42
N ALA A 431 6.44 8.28 -13.87
CA ALA A 431 7.65 8.59 -14.62
C ALA A 431 7.42 9.74 -15.63
N GLY A 432 6.74 10.79 -15.21
CA GLY A 432 6.41 11.96 -16.02
C GLY A 432 5.41 11.73 -17.17
N ARG A 433 4.87 10.52 -17.29
CA ARG A 433 3.85 10.21 -18.30
C ARG A 433 2.47 10.24 -17.66
N LEU A 434 1.58 11.10 -18.18
CA LEU A 434 0.20 11.16 -17.71
C LEU A 434 -0.54 9.86 -18.04
N VAL A 435 -0.96 9.13 -17.02
CA VAL A 435 -1.79 7.92 -17.10
C VAL A 435 -3.28 8.24 -16.89
N VAL A 436 -3.57 9.28 -16.09
CA VAL A 436 -4.92 9.83 -15.93
C VAL A 436 -4.92 11.27 -16.45
N ARG A 437 -5.94 11.63 -17.22
CA ARG A 437 -6.17 12.98 -17.74
C ARG A 437 -7.60 13.38 -17.46
N ASP A 438 -7.77 14.54 -16.83
CA ASP A 438 -9.08 15.10 -16.48
C ASP A 438 -9.99 14.08 -15.75
N GLY A 439 -9.40 13.33 -14.79
CA GLY A 439 -10.09 12.31 -14.01
C GLY A 439 -10.47 11.04 -14.77
N ARG A 440 -9.89 10.81 -15.96
CA ARG A 440 -10.20 9.66 -16.82
C ARG A 440 -8.96 8.85 -17.15
N HIS A 441 -9.12 7.52 -17.15
CA HIS A 441 -8.11 6.59 -17.62
C HIS A 441 -8.62 5.83 -18.86
N PRO A 442 -7.79 5.58 -19.89
CA PRO A 442 -8.25 4.91 -21.13
C PRO A 442 -8.86 3.53 -20.94
N LEU A 443 -8.42 2.77 -19.92
CA LEU A 443 -8.89 1.41 -19.67
C LEU A 443 -10.15 1.34 -18.79
N THR A 444 -10.74 2.47 -18.36
CA THR A 444 -11.86 2.47 -17.39
C THR A 444 -13.03 1.59 -17.82
N GLU A 445 -13.49 1.72 -19.07
CA GLU A 445 -14.64 0.97 -19.54
C GLU A 445 -14.32 -0.51 -19.79
N GLU A 446 -13.17 -0.80 -20.40
CA GLU A 446 -12.75 -2.17 -20.70
C GLU A 446 -12.53 -2.96 -19.41
N SER A 447 -11.76 -2.40 -18.46
CA SER A 447 -11.50 -3.03 -17.17
C SER A 447 -12.79 -3.26 -16.39
N GLY A 448 -13.69 -2.27 -16.37
CA GLY A 448 -14.99 -2.39 -15.69
C GLY A 448 -15.85 -3.50 -16.27
N ARG A 449 -15.92 -3.64 -17.60
CA ARG A 449 -16.66 -4.75 -18.25
C ARG A 449 -16.07 -6.11 -17.92
N ALA A 450 -14.75 -6.26 -18.02
CA ALA A 450 -14.07 -7.52 -17.72
C ALA A 450 -14.26 -7.92 -16.24
N PHE A 451 -14.10 -6.97 -15.32
CA PHE A 451 -14.33 -7.21 -13.89
C PHE A 451 -15.79 -7.56 -13.58
N GLN A 452 -16.76 -6.90 -14.22
CA GLN A 452 -18.18 -7.24 -14.05
C GLN A 452 -18.50 -8.65 -14.51
N GLN A 453 -17.93 -9.10 -15.62
CA GLN A 453 -18.07 -10.49 -16.11
C GLN A 453 -17.49 -11.49 -15.13
N LEU A 454 -16.28 -11.22 -14.61
CA LEU A 454 -15.63 -12.04 -13.58
C LEU A 454 -16.48 -12.12 -12.31
N ALA A 455 -16.97 -10.98 -11.82
CA ALA A 455 -17.79 -10.91 -10.62
C ALA A 455 -19.11 -11.71 -10.78
N ARG A 456 -19.78 -11.65 -11.95
CA ARG A 456 -20.99 -12.44 -12.24
C ARG A 456 -20.70 -13.95 -12.30
N ARG A 457 -19.53 -14.37 -12.80
CA ARG A 457 -19.13 -15.78 -12.82
C ARG A 457 -18.92 -16.32 -11.39
N LEU A 458 -18.28 -15.53 -10.52
CA LEU A 458 -17.97 -15.96 -9.16
C LEU A 458 -19.16 -15.86 -8.20
N TYR A 459 -20.07 -14.93 -8.49
CA TYR A 459 -21.23 -14.60 -7.66
C TYR A 459 -22.46 -14.43 -8.56
N PRO A 460 -23.03 -15.55 -9.06
CA PRO A 460 -24.15 -15.56 -10.00
C PRO A 460 -25.44 -14.93 -9.44
#